data_b14ab9a98d8856052cc06fb9c09b8aef
#
_entry.id   b14ab9a98d8856052cc06fb9c09b8aef
#
_cell.length_a   1.000
_cell.length_b   1.000
_cell.length_c   1.000
_cell.angle_alpha   90.00
_cell.angle_beta   90.00
_cell.angle_gamma   90.00
#
_symmetry.space_group_name_H-M   'P 1'
#
loop_
_entity.id
_entity.type
_entity.pdbx_description
1 polymer ?
#
loop_
_entity_poly.entity_id
_entity_poly.type
_entity_poly.pdbx_seq_one_letter_code
_entity_poly.pdbx_strand_id
1 'polypeptide(L)'
;MSRRVLSAVALAAAALVTLAGCGAHDSTGQVSVTVSDNAADHPYEVKVFASTGKLSEHQRVFPGGTADFAGVPLGKVTVRAGSLCPQTTTVTNDAVATVTLTTTGC
;
A
#
# COMPACT_ATOMS: atom_id res chain seq x y z
N MET A 1 -30.63 32.09 -23.95
CA MET A 1 -29.57 32.64 -23.19
C MET A 1 -29.22 31.80 -22.00
N SER A 2 -30.15 31.60 -21.12
CA SER A 2 -29.87 30.88 -19.86
C SER A 2 -29.49 29.45 -20.08
N ARG A 3 -29.75 28.89 -21.19
CA ARG A 3 -29.43 27.50 -21.42
C ARG A 3 -27.95 27.19 -21.29
N ARG A 4 -27.16 28.11 -21.77
CA ARG A 4 -25.74 27.91 -21.73
C ARG A 4 -25.21 27.80 -20.32
N VAL A 5 -25.79 28.60 -19.48
CA VAL A 5 -25.41 28.60 -18.06
C VAL A 5 -25.72 27.26 -17.45
N LEU A 6 -26.87 26.71 -17.80
CA LEU A 6 -27.26 25.42 -17.26
C LEU A 6 -26.25 24.32 -17.61
N SER A 7 -25.76 24.37 -18.84
CA SER A 7 -24.78 23.37 -19.23
C SER A 7 -23.52 23.45 -18.40
N ALA A 8 -23.08 24.66 -18.10
CA ALA A 8 -21.88 24.81 -17.27
C ALA A 8 -22.09 24.23 -15.89
N VAL A 9 -23.26 24.43 -15.35
CA VAL A 9 -23.57 23.89 -14.03
C VAL A 9 -23.50 22.37 -14.04
N ALA A 10 -24.01 21.77 -15.09
CA ALA A 10 -24.00 20.33 -15.19
C ALA A 10 -22.57 19.77 -15.16
N LEU A 11 -21.66 20.44 -15.82
CA LEU A 11 -20.28 19.99 -15.84
C LEU A 11 -19.65 20.05 -14.46
N ALA A 12 -19.95 21.10 -13.73
CA ALA A 12 -19.42 21.22 -12.39
C ALA A 12 -19.89 20.08 -11.51
N ALA A 13 -21.13 19.70 -11.65
CA ALA A 13 -21.68 18.60 -10.87
C ALA A 13 -20.93 17.30 -11.14
N ALA A 14 -20.60 17.06 -12.38
CA ALA A 14 -19.88 15.85 -12.73
C ALA A 14 -18.52 15.80 -12.04
N ALA A 15 -17.83 16.91 -12.00
CA ALA A 15 -16.53 16.95 -11.34
C ALA A 15 -16.64 16.65 -9.86
N LEU A 16 -17.67 17.16 -9.23
CA LEU A 16 -17.87 16.90 -7.81
C LEU A 16 -18.10 15.43 -7.53
N VAL A 17 -18.82 14.76 -8.40
CA VAL A 17 -19.04 13.33 -8.23
C VAL A 17 -17.73 12.59 -8.24
N THR A 18 -16.83 12.97 -9.12
CA THR A 18 -15.52 12.33 -9.17
C THR A 18 -14.77 12.48 -7.85
N LEU A 19 -14.81 13.65 -7.26
CA LEU A 19 -14.14 13.88 -6.00
C LEU A 19 -14.75 13.04 -4.90
N ALA A 20 -16.04 12.92 -4.88
CA ALA A 20 -16.69 12.08 -3.89
C ALA A 20 -16.23 10.63 -4.03
N GLY A 21 -16.03 10.16 -5.25
CA GLY A 21 -15.50 8.84 -5.45
C GLY A 21 -14.11 8.69 -4.86
N CYS A 22 -13.29 9.71 -4.97
CA CYS A 22 -11.96 9.66 -4.39
C CYS A 22 -11.99 9.51 -2.88
N GLY A 23 -12.97 10.09 -2.20
CA GLY A 23 -13.09 9.97 -0.77
C GLY A 23 -13.21 8.53 -0.32
N ALA A 24 -13.80 7.69 -1.15
CA ALA A 24 -13.94 6.27 -0.81
C ALA A 24 -12.60 5.54 -0.81
N HIS A 25 -11.56 6.13 -1.35
CA HIS A 25 -10.25 5.50 -1.43
C HIS A 25 -9.36 5.83 -0.26
N ASP A 26 -9.85 6.57 0.72
CA ASP A 26 -9.07 6.92 1.88
C ASP A 26 -8.83 5.73 2.80
N SER A 27 -9.40 4.59 2.47
CA SER A 27 -9.20 3.38 3.26
C SER A 27 -7.92 2.65 2.91
N THR A 28 -6.96 3.31 2.28
CA THR A 28 -5.67 2.72 1.98
C THR A 28 -4.53 3.59 2.46
N GLY A 29 -3.37 2.98 2.64
CA GLY A 29 -2.17 3.65 3.04
C GLY A 29 -0.95 3.11 2.32
N GLN A 30 0.23 3.39 2.86
CA GLN A 30 1.49 3.01 2.24
C GLN A 30 2.36 2.21 3.20
N VAL A 31 3.09 1.24 2.65
CA VAL A 31 4.05 0.43 3.42
C VAL A 31 5.37 0.43 2.66
N SER A 32 6.45 0.68 3.38
CA SER A 32 7.81 0.61 2.86
C SER A 32 8.50 -0.58 3.50
N VAL A 33 8.95 -1.54 2.70
CA VAL A 33 9.54 -2.79 3.18
C VAL A 33 10.98 -2.87 2.72
N THR A 34 11.90 -3.05 3.66
CA THR A 34 13.32 -3.23 3.36
C THR A 34 13.70 -4.67 3.66
N VAL A 35 14.42 -5.31 2.75
CA VAL A 35 14.99 -6.63 2.99
C VAL A 35 16.40 -6.43 3.53
N SER A 36 16.69 -7.06 4.66
CA SER A 36 17.99 -6.93 5.31
C SER A 36 19.12 -7.33 4.37
N ASP A 37 20.23 -6.60 4.42
CA ASP A 37 21.40 -6.93 3.61
C ASP A 37 22.12 -8.19 4.12
N ASN A 38 21.73 -8.70 5.28
CA ASN A 38 22.23 -9.98 5.80
C ASN A 38 21.52 -11.18 5.21
N ALA A 39 20.46 -10.95 4.42
CA ALA A 39 19.71 -12.04 3.81
C ALA A 39 20.56 -12.71 2.71
N ALA A 40 20.18 -13.94 2.35
CA ALA A 40 20.89 -14.66 1.29
C ALA A 40 20.84 -13.87 -0.02
N ASP A 41 21.89 -13.98 -0.82
CA ASP A 41 22.05 -13.16 -2.03
C ASP A 41 21.20 -13.71 -3.18
N HIS A 42 19.90 -13.49 -3.08
CA HIS A 42 18.95 -13.79 -4.15
C HIS A 42 17.71 -12.91 -3.96
N PRO A 43 16.91 -12.73 -5.01
CA PRO A 43 15.71 -11.90 -4.87
C PRO A 43 14.66 -12.57 -4.00
N TYR A 44 13.94 -11.76 -3.25
CA TYR A 44 12.84 -12.21 -2.41
C TYR A 44 11.54 -11.64 -2.94
N GLU A 45 10.51 -12.48 -2.99
CA GLU A 45 9.16 -12.02 -3.32
C GLU A 45 8.52 -11.50 -2.05
N VAL A 46 8.52 -10.19 -1.87
CA VAL A 46 7.92 -9.55 -0.72
C VAL A 46 6.40 -9.48 -0.92
N LYS A 47 5.65 -10.01 0.02
CA LYS A 47 4.19 -10.06 -0.06
C LYS A 47 3.59 -9.38 1.15
N VAL A 48 2.57 -8.55 0.90
CA VAL A 48 1.83 -7.85 1.95
C VAL A 48 0.43 -8.44 2.01
N PHE A 49 0.06 -8.95 3.17
CA PHE A 49 -1.25 -9.56 3.41
C PHE A 49 -2.10 -8.66 4.30
N ALA A 50 -3.32 -8.41 3.90
CA ALA A 50 -4.28 -7.64 4.70
C ALA A 50 -4.66 -8.43 5.96
N SER A 51 -5.37 -7.77 6.88
CA SER A 51 -5.79 -8.40 8.12
C SER A 51 -6.71 -9.60 7.89
N THR A 52 -7.36 -9.65 6.74
CA THR A 52 -8.20 -10.80 6.39
C THR A 52 -7.39 -12.00 5.91
N GLY A 53 -6.08 -11.85 5.74
CA GLY A 53 -5.22 -12.89 5.19
C GLY A 53 -5.10 -12.85 3.68
N LYS A 54 -5.79 -11.94 3.01
CA LYS A 54 -5.77 -11.84 1.57
C LYS A 54 -4.52 -11.10 1.10
N LEU A 55 -3.89 -11.60 0.04
CA LEU A 55 -2.74 -10.93 -0.55
C LEU A 55 -3.17 -9.59 -1.14
N SER A 56 -2.50 -8.53 -0.71
CA SER A 56 -2.78 -7.17 -1.18
C SER A 56 -1.81 -6.75 -2.27
N GLU A 57 -0.50 -6.88 -2.01
CA GLU A 57 0.54 -6.42 -2.92
C GLU A 57 1.73 -7.35 -2.85
N HIS A 58 2.54 -7.35 -3.91
CA HIS A 58 3.81 -8.10 -3.88
C HIS A 58 4.81 -7.43 -4.82
N GLN A 59 6.09 -7.62 -4.51
CA GLN A 59 7.16 -7.07 -5.32
C GLN A 59 8.45 -7.82 -5.01
N ARG A 60 9.29 -7.99 -6.04
CA ARG A 60 10.59 -8.64 -5.87
C ARG A 60 11.61 -7.63 -5.38
N VAL A 61 12.37 -8.01 -4.36
CA VAL A 61 13.36 -7.14 -3.72
C VAL A 61 14.64 -7.93 -3.45
N PHE A 62 15.78 -7.33 -3.78
CA PHE A 62 17.07 -7.92 -3.45
C PHE A 62 17.49 -7.51 -2.04
N PRO A 63 18.39 -8.27 -1.38
CA PRO A 63 18.89 -7.89 -0.06
C PRO A 63 19.43 -6.45 -0.07
N GLY A 64 19.10 -5.68 0.95
CA GLY A 64 19.45 -4.28 1.03
C GLY A 64 18.52 -3.36 0.27
N GLY A 65 17.62 -3.91 -0.52
CA GLY A 65 16.67 -3.12 -1.30
C GLY A 65 15.40 -2.80 -0.53
N THR A 66 14.61 -1.90 -1.07
CA THR A 66 13.36 -1.47 -0.46
C THR A 66 12.25 -1.49 -1.51
N ALA A 67 11.08 -1.95 -1.09
CA ALA A 67 9.86 -1.91 -1.91
C ALA A 67 8.86 -0.98 -1.25
N ASP A 68 8.26 -0.12 -2.05
CA ASP A 68 7.22 0.79 -1.59
C ASP A 68 5.89 0.34 -2.16
N PHE A 69 4.93 0.09 -1.28
CA PHE A 69 3.59 -0.34 -1.67
C PHE A 69 2.59 0.75 -1.37
N ALA A 70 1.80 1.12 -2.35
CA ALA A 70 0.70 2.06 -2.20
C ALA A 70 -0.61 1.29 -2.32
N GLY A 71 -1.69 1.89 -1.83
CA GLY A 71 -3.00 1.26 -1.95
C GLY A 71 -3.18 0.06 -1.04
N VAL A 72 -2.44 0.00 0.06
CA VAL A 72 -2.54 -1.10 1.02
C VAL A 72 -3.71 -0.83 1.96
N PRO A 73 -4.58 -1.81 2.23
CA PRO A 73 -5.70 -1.60 3.14
C PRO A 73 -5.24 -1.14 4.52
N LEU A 74 -6.01 -0.25 5.13
CA LEU A 74 -5.72 0.22 6.48
C LEU A 74 -5.89 -0.90 7.48
N GLY A 75 -5.17 -0.79 8.58
CA GLY A 75 -5.23 -1.76 9.66
C GLY A 75 -3.99 -2.62 9.70
N LYS A 76 -4.08 -3.72 10.44
CA LYS A 76 -2.94 -4.61 10.63
C LYS A 76 -2.65 -5.42 9.37
N VAL A 77 -1.41 -5.39 8.93
CA VAL A 77 -0.98 -6.17 7.76
C VAL A 77 0.22 -7.02 8.14
N THR A 78 0.41 -8.13 7.44
CA THR A 78 1.56 -9.01 7.62
C THR A 78 2.40 -8.99 6.36
N VAL A 79 3.71 -8.82 6.54
CA VAL A 79 4.66 -8.78 5.43
C VAL A 79 5.52 -10.03 5.49
N ARG A 80 5.62 -10.74 4.39
CA ARG A 80 6.38 -11.99 4.28
C ARG A 80 7.27 -11.98 3.06
N ALA A 81 8.40 -12.66 3.15
CA ALA A 81 9.28 -12.83 2.00
C ALA A 81 10.11 -14.10 2.21
N GLY A 82 9.73 -15.19 1.54
CA GLY A 82 10.49 -16.43 1.58
C GLY A 82 10.77 -16.92 3.00
N SER A 83 12.04 -17.13 3.30
CA SER A 83 12.48 -17.64 4.60
C SER A 83 12.74 -16.54 5.62
N LEU A 84 12.53 -15.28 5.24
CA LEU A 84 12.72 -14.16 6.16
C LEU A 84 11.63 -14.16 7.23
N CYS A 85 11.93 -13.55 8.37
CA CYS A 85 10.99 -13.49 9.47
C CYS A 85 9.81 -12.60 9.12
N PRO A 86 8.58 -13.12 9.18
CA PRO A 86 7.40 -12.29 8.89
C PRO A 86 7.30 -11.14 9.89
N GLN A 87 6.81 -10.01 9.42
CA GLN A 87 6.60 -8.83 10.26
C GLN A 87 5.16 -8.36 10.13
N THR A 88 4.64 -7.81 11.21
CA THR A 88 3.30 -7.25 11.24
C THR A 88 3.40 -5.78 11.55
N THR A 89 2.64 -4.96 10.85
CA THR A 89 2.59 -3.53 11.10
C THR A 89 1.18 -3.02 10.89
N THR A 90 0.93 -1.81 11.34
CA THR A 90 -0.38 -1.17 11.17
C THR A 90 -0.26 -0.08 10.10
N VAL A 91 -1.15 -0.12 9.13
CA VAL A 91 -1.19 0.84 8.03
C VAL A 91 -2.21 1.91 8.35
N THR A 92 -1.78 3.16 8.24
CA THR A 92 -2.65 4.32 8.41
C THR A 92 -2.58 5.18 7.15
N ASN A 93 -3.54 6.10 7.00
CA ASN A 93 -3.59 6.94 5.81
C ASN A 93 -2.76 8.21 5.94
N ASP A 94 -2.15 8.46 7.08
CA ASP A 94 -1.40 9.69 7.32
C ASP A 94 0.10 9.47 7.49
N ALA A 95 0.57 8.23 7.39
CA ALA A 95 1.99 7.94 7.54
C ALA A 95 2.34 6.67 6.79
N VAL A 96 3.60 6.58 6.38
CA VAL A 96 4.12 5.38 5.73
C VAL A 96 4.56 4.40 6.81
N ALA A 97 4.03 3.19 6.79
CA ALA A 97 4.47 2.14 7.71
C ALA A 97 5.77 1.56 7.19
N THR A 98 6.77 1.46 8.05
CA THR A 98 8.11 0.98 7.67
C THR A 98 8.36 -0.38 8.30
N VAL A 99 8.83 -1.34 7.49
CA VAL A 99 9.08 -2.71 7.92
C VAL A 99 10.44 -3.14 7.40
N THR A 100 11.20 -3.84 8.24
CA THR A 100 12.46 -4.46 7.82
C THR A 100 12.35 -5.97 8.03
N LEU A 101 12.57 -6.73 6.95
CA LEU A 101 12.55 -8.19 7.01
C LEU A 101 13.96 -8.70 7.24
N THR A 102 14.12 -9.56 8.24
CA THR A 102 15.43 -10.07 8.65
C THR A 102 15.43 -11.58 8.63
N THR A 103 16.62 -12.16 8.78
CA THR A 103 16.80 -13.62 8.85
C THR A 103 16.77 -14.13 10.27
N THR A 104 16.81 -13.25 11.26
CA THR A 104 16.87 -13.61 12.66
C THR A 104 15.80 -12.87 13.45
N GLY A 105 15.51 -13.37 14.64
CA GLY A 105 14.54 -12.70 15.50
C GLY A 105 13.10 -13.14 15.29
N CYS A 106 12.89 -14.22 14.61
CA CYS A 106 11.53 -14.75 14.42
C CYS A 106 10.95 -15.31 15.70
#